data_70ac66be2b5592de710ca6b1100ca5a8
#
_entry.id   70ac66be2b5592de710ca6b1100ca5a8
#
_cell.length_a   1.000
_cell.length_b   1.000
_cell.length_c   1.000
_cell.angle_alpha   90.00
_cell.angle_beta   90.00
_cell.angle_gamma   90.00
#
_symmetry.space_group_name_H-M   'P 1'
#
loop_
_entity.id
_entity.type
_entity.pdbx_description
1 polymer ?
#
loop_
_entity_poly.entity_id
_entity_poly.type
_entity_poly.pdbx_seq_one_letter_code
_entity_poly.pdbx_strand_id
1 'polypeptide(L)'
;MYTLKKSLGQHFLRDENIVRKIVEALTTTPFTQLLEVGPGGGALTRHLLTLPGIELKAVELDKEKVEYLLKQFPSLNGKLMHLDFLKMNIPFTGPFTVVGNFPYNISSQILFTMLEWRASLETMVGMFQKEVAQRAAAPPGSKTYGVLSVLIQAFFRVDYLFDVPPGCFDPPPKVMSGVIRLTPRTTLPAMRSPADFTLLVKTAFGQRRKTLRNALKPLFDIKELQDPLFDKRAEQLSVDDFGALSFRMLARGNA
;
A
#
# COMPACT_ATOMS: atom_id res chain seq x y z
N MET A 1 17.91 23.43 10.73
CA MET A 1 16.73 23.70 9.91
C MET A 1 16.96 22.98 8.58
N TYR A 2 16.05 22.14 8.11
CA TYR A 2 16.19 21.40 6.84
C TYR A 2 15.32 22.05 5.76
N THR A 3 15.74 21.90 4.49
CA THR A 3 15.05 22.50 3.34
C THR A 3 13.97 21.56 2.81
N LEU A 4 12.79 22.08 2.50
CA LEU A 4 11.70 21.34 1.89
C LEU A 4 12.00 21.07 0.42
N LYS A 5 12.11 19.81 0.00
CA LYS A 5 12.36 19.43 -1.38
C LYS A 5 11.02 19.06 -2.06
N LYS A 6 10.50 19.97 -2.88
CA LYS A 6 9.25 19.75 -3.65
C LYS A 6 9.33 18.48 -4.54
N SER A 7 10.51 18.14 -5.04
CA SER A 7 10.74 16.92 -5.83
C SER A 7 10.47 15.62 -5.09
N LEU A 8 10.49 15.64 -3.76
CA LEU A 8 10.22 14.46 -2.91
C LEU A 8 8.78 14.42 -2.38
N GLY A 9 7.89 15.33 -2.83
CA GLY A 9 6.46 15.34 -2.45
C GLY A 9 6.22 15.50 -0.94
N GLN A 10 7.06 16.29 -0.26
CA GLN A 10 7.10 16.36 1.20
C GLN A 10 6.04 17.28 1.78
N HIS A 11 5.16 16.71 2.59
CA HIS A 11 4.17 17.41 3.42
C HIS A 11 4.30 16.86 4.84
N PHE A 12 4.75 17.69 5.79
CA PHE A 12 4.95 17.25 7.17
C PHE A 12 3.65 17.33 7.95
N LEU A 13 3.26 16.21 8.51
CA LEU A 13 2.13 16.17 9.44
C LEU A 13 2.46 16.96 10.70
N ARG A 14 1.59 17.92 11.05
CA ARG A 14 1.74 18.82 12.23
C ARG A 14 0.63 18.60 13.24
N ASP A 15 -0.50 18.09 12.81
CA ASP A 15 -1.66 17.89 13.67
C ASP A 15 -1.43 16.70 14.60
N GLU A 16 -1.28 17.01 15.88
CA GLU A 16 -1.01 16.02 16.93
C GLU A 16 -2.16 15.02 17.13
N ASN A 17 -3.40 15.43 16.89
CA ASN A 17 -4.55 14.54 17.01
C ASN A 17 -4.53 13.49 15.89
N ILE A 18 -4.13 13.90 14.69
CA ILE A 18 -3.96 12.93 13.57
C ILE A 18 -2.81 11.97 13.84
N VAL A 19 -1.68 12.49 14.36
CA VAL A 19 -0.54 11.62 14.76
C VAL A 19 -1.00 10.57 15.76
N ARG A 20 -1.70 10.97 16.83
CA ARG A 20 -2.22 10.04 17.84
C ARG A 20 -3.18 9.00 17.25
N LYS A 21 -4.12 9.42 16.40
CA LYS A 21 -5.05 8.48 15.71
C LYS A 21 -4.32 7.44 14.87
N ILE A 22 -3.22 7.83 14.20
CA ILE A 22 -2.41 6.89 13.42
C ILE A 22 -1.72 5.88 14.36
N VAL A 23 -1.14 6.36 15.46
CA VAL A 23 -0.49 5.50 16.46
C VAL A 23 -1.51 4.59 17.15
N GLU A 24 -2.69 5.08 17.52
CA GLU A 24 -3.79 4.28 18.05
C GLU A 24 -4.20 3.18 17.07
N ALA A 25 -4.40 3.53 15.79
CA ALA A 25 -4.73 2.55 14.76
C ALA A 25 -3.65 1.49 14.59
N LEU A 26 -2.37 1.87 14.74
CA LEU A 26 -1.23 0.96 14.67
C LEU A 26 -1.23 -0.02 15.84
N THR A 27 -1.50 0.44 17.06
CA THR A 27 -1.42 -0.34 18.30
C THR A 27 -2.67 -1.18 18.60
N THR A 28 -3.66 -1.22 17.69
CA THR A 28 -4.83 -2.11 17.83
C THR A 28 -4.48 -3.59 17.79
N THR A 29 -3.35 -3.95 17.19
CA THR A 29 -2.81 -5.31 17.14
C THR A 29 -1.42 -5.30 17.74
N PRO A 30 -1.06 -6.24 18.64
CA PRO A 30 0.31 -6.34 19.16
C PRO A 30 1.31 -6.59 18.04
N PHE A 31 2.49 -6.01 18.15
CA PHE A 31 3.64 -6.24 17.27
C PHE A 31 4.93 -6.01 18.06
N THR A 32 6.05 -6.55 17.58
CA THR A 32 7.36 -6.40 18.22
C THR A 32 8.38 -5.71 17.33
N GLN A 33 8.19 -5.75 16.02
CA GLN A 33 9.07 -5.16 15.02
C GLN A 33 8.31 -4.14 14.19
N LEU A 34 8.83 -2.91 14.10
CA LEU A 34 8.18 -1.78 13.44
C LEU A 34 9.14 -1.08 12.48
N LEU A 35 8.70 -0.90 11.24
CA LEU A 35 9.37 -0.07 10.25
C LEU A 35 8.59 1.23 10.05
N GLU A 36 9.20 2.36 10.36
CA GLU A 36 8.72 3.67 9.93
C GLU A 36 9.32 4.03 8.58
N VAL A 37 8.48 4.30 7.59
CA VAL A 37 8.91 4.70 6.25
C VAL A 37 8.70 6.19 6.05
N GLY A 38 9.79 6.93 5.79
CA GLY A 38 9.77 8.36 5.57
C GLY A 38 9.42 9.16 6.84
N PRO A 39 10.21 9.03 7.94
CA PRO A 39 9.95 9.75 9.18
C PRO A 39 9.89 11.27 9.03
N GLY A 40 10.54 11.82 7.97
CA GLY A 40 10.47 13.23 7.62
C GLY A 40 10.90 14.17 8.76
N GLY A 41 9.95 14.90 9.34
CA GLY A 41 10.18 15.76 10.49
C GLY A 41 10.07 15.06 11.85
N GLY A 42 9.82 13.75 11.89
CA GLY A 42 9.74 12.97 13.12
C GLY A 42 8.39 13.03 13.84
N ALA A 43 7.33 13.42 13.14
CA ALA A 43 6.01 13.57 13.75
C ALA A 43 5.47 12.26 14.34
N LEU A 44 5.59 11.15 13.62
CA LEU A 44 5.25 9.82 14.13
C LEU A 44 6.38 9.29 15.02
N THR A 45 7.62 9.45 14.60
CA THR A 45 8.84 8.93 15.25
C THR A 45 8.86 9.17 16.75
N ARG A 46 8.53 10.40 17.21
CA ARG A 46 8.55 10.74 18.64
C ARG A 46 7.60 9.89 19.49
N HIS A 47 6.45 9.49 18.91
CA HIS A 47 5.51 8.59 19.58
C HIS A 47 5.93 7.13 19.47
N LEU A 48 6.45 6.73 18.31
CA LEU A 48 6.89 5.36 18.07
C LEU A 48 8.07 4.97 18.99
N LEU A 49 8.94 5.92 19.28
CA LEU A 49 10.07 5.74 20.20
C LEU A 49 9.64 5.52 21.66
N THR A 50 8.41 5.88 22.04
CA THR A 50 7.89 5.68 23.40
C THR A 50 7.15 4.35 23.57
N LEU A 51 6.92 3.60 22.49
CA LEU A 51 6.24 2.31 22.55
C LEU A 51 7.16 1.27 23.23
N PRO A 52 6.68 0.60 24.28
CA PRO A 52 7.51 -0.36 25.02
C PRO A 52 7.68 -1.65 24.25
N GLY A 53 8.86 -2.27 24.39
CA GLY A 53 9.13 -3.62 23.85
C GLY A 53 9.21 -3.72 22.33
N ILE A 54 9.37 -2.59 21.62
CA ILE A 54 9.37 -2.53 20.15
C ILE A 54 10.79 -2.36 19.62
N GLU A 55 11.19 -3.21 18.67
CA GLU A 55 12.34 -2.99 17.81
C GLU A 55 11.93 -2.04 16.67
N LEU A 56 12.20 -0.75 16.83
CA LEU A 56 11.94 0.26 15.81
C LEU A 56 13.12 0.36 14.85
N LYS A 57 12.83 0.30 13.54
CA LYS A 57 13.71 0.77 12.46
C LYS A 57 13.01 1.83 11.65
N ALA A 58 13.77 2.74 11.06
CA ALA A 58 13.25 3.78 10.19
C ALA A 58 14.07 3.88 8.91
N VAL A 59 13.43 4.25 7.80
CA VAL A 59 14.11 4.45 6.51
C VAL A 59 13.76 5.83 5.95
N GLU A 60 14.78 6.60 5.61
CA GLU A 60 14.64 7.95 5.03
C GLU A 60 15.61 8.10 3.84
N LEU A 61 15.10 8.67 2.75
CA LEU A 61 15.87 8.90 1.52
C LEU A 61 16.67 10.20 1.57
N ASP A 62 16.16 11.22 2.26
CA ASP A 62 16.76 12.54 2.28
C ASP A 62 17.83 12.66 3.36
N LYS A 63 19.10 12.80 2.94
CA LYS A 63 20.26 12.92 3.83
C LYS A 63 20.11 14.03 4.88
N GLU A 64 19.60 15.20 4.48
CA GLU A 64 19.42 16.33 5.43
C GLU A 64 18.44 15.97 6.55
N LYS A 65 17.42 15.14 6.24
CA LYS A 65 16.47 14.66 7.24
C LYS A 65 17.06 13.58 8.11
N VAL A 66 17.87 12.69 7.55
CA VAL A 66 18.61 11.70 8.34
C VAL A 66 19.47 12.40 9.40
N GLU A 67 20.24 13.41 9.00
CA GLU A 67 21.08 14.20 9.91
C GLU A 67 20.23 14.95 10.96
N TYR A 68 19.12 15.54 10.52
CA TYR A 68 18.17 16.21 11.43
C TYR A 68 17.56 15.24 12.46
N LEU A 69 17.06 14.08 11.99
CA LEU A 69 16.42 13.06 12.84
C LEU A 69 17.39 12.50 13.87
N LEU A 70 18.64 12.19 13.50
CA LEU A 70 19.65 11.72 14.43
C LEU A 70 20.01 12.76 15.49
N LYS A 71 19.96 14.05 15.13
CA LYS A 71 20.17 15.16 16.10
C LYS A 71 18.99 15.31 17.05
N GLN A 72 17.74 15.21 16.53
CA GLN A 72 16.52 15.37 17.35
C GLN A 72 16.22 14.13 18.20
N PHE A 73 16.51 12.96 17.68
CA PHE A 73 16.21 11.66 18.28
C PHE A 73 17.48 10.78 18.30
N PRO A 74 18.42 11.01 19.26
CA PRO A 74 19.66 10.24 19.32
C PRO A 74 19.44 8.72 19.46
N SER A 75 18.29 8.29 19.99
CA SER A 75 17.89 6.88 20.12
C SER A 75 17.63 6.18 18.77
N LEU A 76 17.56 6.94 17.65
CA LEU A 76 17.53 6.39 16.30
C LEU A 76 18.91 5.97 15.76
N ASN A 77 20.00 6.27 16.48
CA ASN A 77 21.33 5.86 16.04
C ASN A 77 21.39 4.32 15.93
N GLY A 78 21.88 3.83 14.78
CA GLY A 78 21.88 2.41 14.44
C GLY A 78 20.51 1.82 14.03
N LYS A 79 19.42 2.62 14.08
CA LYS A 79 18.06 2.21 13.71
C LYS A 79 17.54 2.93 12.47
N LEU A 80 18.09 4.10 12.15
CA LEU A 80 17.72 4.89 10.98
C LEU A 80 18.61 4.54 9.80
N MET A 81 17.99 4.08 8.72
CA MET A 81 18.65 3.69 7.48
C MET A 81 18.51 4.82 6.44
N HIS A 82 19.64 5.30 5.89
CA HIS A 82 19.65 6.23 4.76
C HIS A 82 19.58 5.44 3.45
N LEU A 83 18.37 5.09 3.01
CA LEU A 83 18.12 4.25 1.83
C LEU A 83 16.86 4.69 1.10
N ASP A 84 16.77 4.28 -0.18
CA ASP A 84 15.51 4.31 -0.93
C ASP A 84 14.65 3.11 -0.51
N PHE A 85 13.50 3.39 0.10
CA PHE A 85 12.55 2.38 0.54
C PHE A 85 12.17 1.39 -0.57
N LEU A 86 12.00 1.85 -1.80
CA LEU A 86 11.60 1.01 -2.94
C LEU A 86 12.70 0.04 -3.40
N LYS A 87 13.92 0.21 -2.91
CA LYS A 87 15.09 -0.62 -3.26
C LYS A 87 15.63 -1.44 -2.09
N MET A 88 15.04 -1.29 -0.91
CA MET A 88 15.51 -2.00 0.27
C MET A 88 14.94 -3.41 0.34
N ASN A 89 15.69 -4.30 0.97
CA ASN A 89 15.19 -5.60 1.39
C ASN A 89 14.43 -5.49 2.71
N ILE A 90 13.67 -6.54 3.06
CA ILE A 90 13.01 -6.64 4.37
C ILE A 90 14.06 -6.46 5.48
N PRO A 91 13.85 -5.49 6.41
CA PRO A 91 14.86 -5.13 7.40
C PRO A 91 14.86 -6.02 8.65
N PHE A 92 13.93 -6.96 8.75
CA PHE A 92 13.75 -7.84 9.90
C PHE A 92 13.78 -9.30 9.49
N THR A 93 14.12 -10.17 10.42
CA THR A 93 14.10 -11.63 10.21
C THR A 93 12.76 -12.27 10.55
N GLY A 94 11.93 -11.58 11.35
CA GLY A 94 10.59 -12.02 11.77
C GLY A 94 9.47 -11.19 11.16
N PRO A 95 8.22 -11.46 11.56
CA PRO A 95 7.07 -10.65 11.18
C PRO A 95 7.20 -9.22 11.70
N PHE A 96 6.77 -8.25 10.90
CA PHE A 96 6.88 -6.83 11.25
C PHE A 96 5.70 -6.01 10.77
N THR A 97 5.55 -4.86 11.41
CA THR A 97 4.53 -3.86 11.10
C THR A 97 5.16 -2.67 10.39
N VAL A 98 4.41 -2.04 9.49
CA VAL A 98 4.86 -0.85 8.75
C VAL A 98 3.96 0.34 9.07
N VAL A 99 4.56 1.51 9.26
CA VAL A 99 3.84 2.78 9.42
C VAL A 99 4.50 3.88 8.61
N GLY A 100 3.71 4.84 8.13
CA GLY A 100 4.27 6.03 7.48
C GLY A 100 3.25 7.06 7.05
N ASN A 101 3.74 8.31 6.99
CA ASN A 101 3.14 9.37 6.20
C ASN A 101 3.80 9.34 4.82
N PHE A 102 3.24 8.55 3.91
CA PHE A 102 3.92 8.18 2.67
C PHE A 102 3.98 9.32 1.64
N PRO A 103 5.12 9.46 0.92
CA PRO A 103 5.22 10.39 -0.21
C PRO A 103 4.19 10.07 -1.29
N TYR A 104 3.45 11.08 -1.76
CA TYR A 104 2.34 10.87 -2.69
C TYR A 104 2.75 10.35 -4.06
N ASN A 105 3.93 10.74 -4.53
CA ASN A 105 4.46 10.37 -5.84
C ASN A 105 4.81 8.88 -5.98
N ILE A 106 5.00 8.16 -4.87
CA ILE A 106 5.34 6.72 -4.85
C ILE A 106 4.27 5.86 -4.15
N SER A 107 3.08 6.41 -3.89
CA SER A 107 2.02 5.73 -3.13
C SER A 107 1.69 4.32 -3.66
N SER A 108 1.54 4.16 -4.97
CA SER A 108 1.23 2.85 -5.57
C SER A 108 2.39 1.88 -5.46
N GLN A 109 3.63 2.36 -5.62
CA GLN A 109 4.83 1.51 -5.47
C GLN A 109 4.93 1.00 -4.03
N ILE A 110 4.68 1.83 -3.02
CA ILE A 110 4.66 1.42 -1.61
C ILE A 110 3.64 0.30 -1.39
N LEU A 111 2.41 0.43 -1.90
CA LEU A 111 1.40 -0.60 -1.79
C LEU A 111 1.81 -1.91 -2.49
N PHE A 112 2.49 -1.84 -3.63
CA PHE A 112 3.04 -3.02 -4.29
C PHE A 112 4.21 -3.64 -3.52
N THR A 113 5.06 -2.84 -2.88
CA THR A 113 6.10 -3.36 -1.96
C THR A 113 5.47 -4.13 -0.79
N MET A 114 4.32 -3.66 -0.25
CA MET A 114 3.59 -4.42 0.78
C MET A 114 3.11 -5.79 0.25
N LEU A 115 2.70 -5.87 -1.03
CA LEU A 115 2.37 -7.16 -1.65
C LEU A 115 3.58 -8.10 -1.75
N GLU A 116 4.74 -7.58 -2.06
CA GLU A 116 5.98 -8.37 -2.12
C GLU A 116 6.38 -8.87 -0.73
N TRP A 117 6.21 -8.03 0.29
CA TRP A 117 6.56 -8.34 1.68
C TRP A 117 5.47 -9.06 2.49
N ARG A 118 4.33 -9.39 1.87
CA ARG A 118 3.13 -9.93 2.54
C ARG A 118 3.36 -11.14 3.44
N ALA A 119 4.38 -11.97 3.14
CA ALA A 119 4.69 -13.16 3.93
C ALA A 119 5.27 -12.82 5.31
N SER A 120 5.87 -11.64 5.45
CA SER A 120 6.50 -11.16 6.70
C SER A 120 5.76 -9.95 7.30
N LEU A 121 4.75 -9.41 6.59
CA LEU A 121 4.01 -8.25 7.06
C LEU A 121 2.88 -8.65 8.00
N GLU A 122 2.86 -8.12 9.22
CA GLU A 122 1.75 -8.30 10.17
C GLU A 122 0.62 -7.31 9.89
N THR A 123 0.98 -6.03 9.73
CA THR A 123 0.04 -4.98 9.38
C THR A 123 0.77 -3.78 8.77
N MET A 124 0.05 -2.93 8.06
CA MET A 124 0.52 -1.63 7.67
C MET A 124 -0.54 -0.59 7.98
N VAL A 125 -0.15 0.52 8.63
CA VAL A 125 -1.00 1.72 8.78
C VAL A 125 -0.30 2.86 8.05
N GLY A 126 -0.96 3.38 7.03
CA GLY A 126 -0.34 4.36 6.17
C GLY A 126 -1.26 5.48 5.71
N MET A 127 -0.70 6.67 5.62
CA MET A 127 -1.37 7.83 5.06
C MET A 127 -0.94 8.05 3.61
N PHE A 128 -1.93 8.22 2.74
CA PHE A 128 -1.80 8.39 1.29
C PHE A 128 -2.65 9.57 0.82
N GLN A 129 -2.50 9.97 -0.44
CA GLN A 129 -3.55 10.79 -1.06
C GLN A 129 -4.90 10.08 -0.95
N LYS A 130 -5.96 10.84 -0.63
CA LYS A 130 -7.32 10.30 -0.44
C LYS A 130 -7.75 9.41 -1.60
N GLU A 131 -7.48 9.82 -2.84
CA GLU A 131 -7.84 9.05 -4.03
C GLU A 131 -7.15 7.66 -4.05
N VAL A 132 -5.87 7.58 -3.68
CA VAL A 132 -5.13 6.30 -3.63
C VAL A 132 -5.66 5.41 -2.50
N ALA A 133 -5.90 5.99 -1.32
CA ALA A 133 -6.48 5.30 -0.18
C ALA A 133 -7.88 4.73 -0.52
N GLN A 134 -8.73 5.54 -1.16
CA GLN A 134 -10.05 5.11 -1.65
C GLN A 134 -9.97 4.03 -2.72
N ARG A 135 -9.02 4.12 -3.66
CA ARG A 135 -8.81 3.06 -4.65
C ARG A 135 -8.40 1.75 -4.02
N ALA A 136 -7.49 1.77 -3.04
CA ALA A 136 -7.07 0.55 -2.35
C ALA A 136 -8.24 -0.14 -1.64
N ALA A 137 -9.16 0.63 -1.02
CA ALA A 137 -10.31 0.14 -0.27
C ALA A 137 -11.61 0.01 -1.09
N ALA A 138 -11.59 0.35 -2.38
CA ALA A 138 -12.80 0.42 -3.22
C ALA A 138 -13.47 -0.96 -3.38
N PRO A 139 -14.80 -1.07 -3.19
CA PRO A 139 -15.53 -2.29 -3.47
C PRO A 139 -15.76 -2.49 -4.98
N PRO A 140 -15.99 -3.74 -5.44
CA PRO A 140 -16.39 -4.04 -6.80
C PRO A 140 -17.60 -3.19 -7.24
N GLY A 141 -17.65 -2.81 -8.51
CA GLY A 141 -18.72 -1.99 -9.09
C GLY A 141 -18.58 -0.49 -8.85
N SER A 142 -17.69 -0.04 -7.98
CA SER A 142 -17.48 1.38 -7.74
C SER A 142 -16.60 2.04 -8.82
N LYS A 143 -16.76 3.37 -8.99
CA LYS A 143 -15.98 4.15 -9.96
C LYS A 143 -14.46 4.09 -9.71
N THR A 144 -14.05 3.95 -8.46
CA THR A 144 -12.65 3.94 -8.03
C THR A 144 -12.02 2.55 -8.04
N TYR A 145 -12.83 1.48 -8.15
CA TYR A 145 -12.35 0.11 -8.23
C TYR A 145 -11.49 -0.12 -9.48
N GLY A 146 -10.34 -0.75 -9.31
CA GLY A 146 -9.39 -0.95 -10.39
C GLY A 146 -8.28 -1.94 -10.04
N VAL A 147 -7.22 -1.95 -10.84
CA VAL A 147 -6.07 -2.87 -10.66
C VAL A 147 -5.55 -2.85 -9.22
N LEU A 148 -5.34 -1.64 -8.66
CA LEU A 148 -4.83 -1.50 -7.30
C LEU A 148 -5.78 -2.14 -6.28
N SER A 149 -7.09 -1.90 -6.41
CA SER A 149 -8.11 -2.48 -5.52
C SER A 149 -8.04 -4.01 -5.52
N VAL A 150 -8.09 -4.61 -6.70
CA VAL A 150 -8.12 -6.07 -6.86
C VAL A 150 -6.83 -6.70 -6.33
N LEU A 151 -5.66 -6.18 -6.74
CA LEU A 151 -4.38 -6.76 -6.36
C LEU A 151 -4.11 -6.65 -4.86
N ILE A 152 -4.43 -5.50 -4.25
CA ILE A 152 -4.24 -5.33 -2.80
C ILE A 152 -5.26 -6.18 -2.02
N GLN A 153 -6.53 -6.14 -2.39
CA GLN A 153 -7.58 -6.86 -1.68
C GLN A 153 -7.53 -8.38 -1.85
N ALA A 154 -6.82 -8.89 -2.86
CA ALA A 154 -6.58 -10.33 -2.98
C ALA A 154 -5.72 -10.88 -1.83
N PHE A 155 -4.83 -10.08 -1.27
CA PHE A 155 -3.89 -10.52 -0.24
C PHE A 155 -4.10 -9.84 1.11
N PHE A 156 -4.80 -8.70 1.13
CA PHE A 156 -5.05 -7.92 2.36
C PHE A 156 -6.52 -7.61 2.52
N ARG A 157 -6.97 -7.57 3.78
CA ARG A 157 -8.12 -6.76 4.17
C ARG A 157 -7.67 -5.31 4.20
N VAL A 158 -8.45 -4.43 3.59
CA VAL A 158 -8.16 -3.00 3.51
C VAL A 158 -9.23 -2.25 4.28
N ASP A 159 -8.85 -1.63 5.39
CA ASP A 159 -9.73 -0.78 6.18
C ASP A 159 -9.41 0.69 5.86
N TYR A 160 -10.38 1.46 5.35
CA TYR A 160 -10.28 2.91 5.25
C TYR A 160 -10.63 3.51 6.61
N LEU A 161 -9.65 4.13 7.28
CA LEU A 161 -9.80 4.54 8.67
C LEU A 161 -10.41 5.94 8.81
N PHE A 162 -9.78 6.95 8.21
CA PHE A 162 -10.26 8.33 8.28
C PHE A 162 -9.58 9.24 7.25
N ASP A 163 -10.22 10.37 7.00
CA ASP A 163 -9.70 11.47 6.18
C ASP A 163 -8.78 12.39 6.98
N VAL A 164 -7.77 12.98 6.28
CA VAL A 164 -6.89 14.00 6.85
C VAL A 164 -6.89 15.24 5.96
N PRO A 165 -7.37 16.39 6.48
CA PRO A 165 -7.43 17.64 5.74
C PRO A 165 -6.03 18.22 5.45
N PRO A 166 -5.88 19.01 4.36
CA PRO A 166 -4.62 19.68 4.02
C PRO A 166 -4.05 20.56 5.13
N GLY A 167 -4.91 21.21 5.95
CA GLY A 167 -4.50 22.06 7.06
C GLY A 167 -3.72 21.33 8.18
N CYS A 168 -3.75 20.00 8.20
CA CYS A 168 -2.96 19.21 9.14
C CYS A 168 -1.47 19.11 8.78
N PHE A 169 -1.04 19.70 7.65
CA PHE A 169 0.32 19.60 7.11
C PHE A 169 1.01 20.96 6.94
N ASP A 170 2.33 20.93 6.88
CA ASP A 170 3.17 22.06 6.50
C ASP A 170 4.26 21.61 5.52
N PRO A 171 4.29 22.16 4.29
CA PRO A 171 3.22 22.96 3.67
C PRO A 171 1.97 22.10 3.42
N PRO A 172 0.78 22.70 3.37
CA PRO A 172 -0.44 21.96 3.08
C PRO A 172 -0.41 21.39 1.65
N PRO A 173 -0.80 20.11 1.46
CA PRO A 173 -0.99 19.54 0.14
C PRO A 173 -2.21 20.16 -0.55
N LYS A 174 -2.28 20.02 -1.87
CA LYS A 174 -3.43 20.50 -2.67
C LYS A 174 -4.67 19.59 -2.55
N VAL A 175 -4.52 18.41 -2.00
CA VAL A 175 -5.54 17.36 -1.91
C VAL A 175 -5.64 16.82 -0.50
N MET A 176 -6.79 16.24 -0.18
CA MET A 176 -6.96 15.53 1.08
C MET A 176 -6.14 14.25 1.11
N SER A 177 -5.80 13.79 2.28
CA SER A 177 -5.21 12.50 2.55
C SER A 177 -6.24 11.54 3.15
N GLY A 178 -5.95 10.24 3.08
CA GLY A 178 -6.69 9.19 3.75
C GLY A 178 -5.73 8.21 4.42
N VAL A 179 -6.10 7.75 5.59
CA VAL A 179 -5.36 6.72 6.32
C VAL A 179 -6.04 5.40 6.11
N ILE A 180 -5.26 4.39 5.72
CA ILE A 180 -5.72 3.01 5.56
C ILE A 180 -4.89 2.06 6.43
N ARG A 181 -5.50 0.92 6.75
CA ARG A 181 -4.81 -0.23 7.33
C ARG A 181 -4.89 -1.40 6.37
N LEU A 182 -3.76 -2.06 6.15
CA LEU A 182 -3.67 -3.35 5.48
C LEU A 182 -3.41 -4.43 6.52
N THR A 183 -4.25 -5.46 6.53
CA THR A 183 -4.04 -6.66 7.34
C THR A 183 -3.99 -7.85 6.41
N PRO A 184 -2.92 -8.68 6.42
CA PRO A 184 -2.86 -9.87 5.59
C PRO A 184 -4.07 -10.77 5.77
N ARG A 185 -4.59 -11.33 4.68
CA ARG A 185 -5.70 -12.28 4.75
C ARG A 185 -5.20 -13.62 5.28
N THR A 186 -5.94 -14.21 6.19
CA THR A 186 -5.70 -15.58 6.66
C THR A 186 -6.07 -16.62 5.61
N THR A 187 -7.06 -16.32 4.78
CA THR A 187 -7.50 -17.16 3.66
C THR A 187 -7.43 -16.33 2.38
N LEU A 188 -6.60 -16.77 1.45
CA LEU A 188 -6.48 -16.14 0.13
C LEU A 188 -7.60 -16.62 -0.80
N PRO A 189 -8.05 -15.81 -1.75
CA PRO A 189 -8.93 -16.26 -2.81
C PRO A 189 -8.24 -17.35 -3.62
N ALA A 190 -9.00 -18.38 -4.00
CA ALA A 190 -8.48 -19.41 -4.87
C ALA A 190 -8.06 -18.79 -6.21
N MET A 191 -6.81 -19.04 -6.62
CA MET A 191 -6.26 -18.55 -7.90
C MET A 191 -5.22 -19.51 -8.45
N ARG A 192 -5.10 -19.60 -9.77
CA ARG A 192 -4.14 -20.51 -10.43
C ARG A 192 -2.70 -20.24 -9.98
N SER A 193 -2.31 -18.99 -9.98
CA SER A 193 -1.05 -18.48 -9.41
C SER A 193 -1.16 -16.97 -9.18
N PRO A 194 -0.37 -16.36 -8.27
CA PRO A 194 -0.31 -14.92 -8.12
C PRO A 194 0.12 -14.19 -9.40
N ALA A 195 0.99 -14.81 -10.21
CA ALA A 195 1.47 -14.26 -11.47
C ALA A 195 0.36 -14.22 -12.53
N ASP A 196 -0.42 -15.31 -12.67
CA ASP A 196 -1.54 -15.36 -13.60
C ASP A 196 -2.68 -14.46 -13.18
N PHE A 197 -2.98 -14.42 -11.89
CA PHE A 197 -3.96 -13.49 -11.32
C PHE A 197 -3.59 -12.03 -11.65
N THR A 198 -2.33 -11.66 -11.41
CA THR A 198 -1.84 -10.30 -11.71
C THR A 198 -1.93 -9.97 -13.19
N LEU A 199 -1.55 -10.91 -14.08
CA LEU A 199 -1.65 -10.73 -15.51
C LEU A 199 -3.11 -10.53 -15.94
N LEU A 200 -4.00 -11.40 -15.46
CA LEU A 200 -5.44 -11.35 -15.75
C LEU A 200 -6.02 -9.99 -15.38
N VAL A 201 -5.79 -9.56 -14.13
CA VAL A 201 -6.30 -8.28 -13.62
C VAL A 201 -5.77 -7.10 -14.43
N LYS A 202 -4.45 -7.03 -14.67
CA LYS A 202 -3.86 -5.95 -15.46
C LYS A 202 -4.41 -5.91 -16.89
N THR A 203 -4.58 -7.06 -17.53
CA THR A 203 -5.12 -7.15 -18.90
C THR A 203 -6.58 -6.72 -18.94
N ALA A 204 -7.41 -7.18 -17.99
CA ALA A 204 -8.82 -6.82 -17.91
C ALA A 204 -9.03 -5.31 -17.74
N PHE A 205 -8.29 -4.67 -16.85
CA PHE A 205 -8.38 -3.23 -16.61
C PHE A 205 -7.62 -2.37 -17.63
N GLY A 206 -6.73 -2.95 -18.43
CA GLY A 206 -6.02 -2.26 -19.51
C GLY A 206 -6.98 -1.67 -20.56
N GLN A 207 -8.17 -2.27 -20.69
CA GLN A 207 -9.24 -1.79 -21.57
C GLN A 207 -10.55 -1.55 -20.79
N ARG A 208 -10.50 -0.77 -19.73
CA ARG A 208 -11.58 -0.58 -18.75
C ARG A 208 -12.98 -0.32 -19.36
N ARG A 209 -13.06 0.39 -20.49
CA ARG A 209 -14.35 0.69 -21.16
C ARG A 209 -14.91 -0.46 -22.00
N LYS A 210 -14.14 -1.53 -22.21
CA LYS A 210 -14.54 -2.71 -22.98
C LYS A 210 -15.07 -3.80 -22.05
N THR A 211 -15.86 -4.72 -22.62
CA THR A 211 -16.22 -5.97 -21.94
C THR A 211 -14.99 -6.87 -21.77
N LEU A 212 -15.05 -7.79 -20.81
CA LEU A 212 -14.00 -8.79 -20.61
C LEU A 212 -13.75 -9.61 -21.87
N ARG A 213 -14.80 -9.95 -22.62
CA ARG A 213 -14.71 -10.63 -23.93
C ARG A 213 -13.71 -9.97 -24.87
N ASN A 214 -13.70 -8.63 -24.90
CA ASN A 214 -12.77 -7.89 -25.75
C ASN A 214 -11.39 -7.71 -25.11
N ALA A 215 -11.37 -7.42 -23.81
CA ALA A 215 -10.12 -7.14 -23.09
C ALA A 215 -9.24 -8.40 -22.94
N LEU A 216 -9.86 -9.55 -22.77
CA LEU A 216 -9.18 -10.80 -22.39
C LEU A 216 -8.94 -11.77 -23.56
N LYS A 217 -9.22 -11.37 -24.80
CA LYS A 217 -8.92 -12.20 -26.00
C LYS A 217 -7.52 -12.83 -26.01
N PRO A 218 -6.45 -12.14 -25.57
CA PRO A 218 -5.12 -12.72 -25.57
C PRO A 218 -4.89 -13.83 -24.54
N LEU A 219 -5.80 -13.98 -23.56
CA LEU A 219 -5.61 -14.87 -22.42
C LEU A 219 -6.57 -16.05 -22.37
N PHE A 220 -7.58 -16.10 -23.26
CA PHE A 220 -8.63 -17.12 -23.22
C PHE A 220 -8.92 -17.69 -24.60
N ASP A 221 -9.30 -18.98 -24.61
CA ASP A 221 -9.82 -19.61 -25.82
C ASP A 221 -11.13 -18.93 -26.28
N ILE A 222 -11.38 -18.94 -27.59
CA ILE A 222 -12.57 -18.32 -28.17
C ILE A 222 -13.87 -18.96 -27.66
N LYS A 223 -13.84 -20.27 -27.31
CA LYS A 223 -14.99 -20.96 -26.73
C LYS A 223 -15.28 -20.48 -25.32
N GLU A 224 -14.25 -20.28 -24.49
CA GLU A 224 -14.38 -19.72 -23.15
C GLU A 224 -14.99 -18.30 -23.17
N LEU A 225 -14.60 -17.51 -24.15
CA LEU A 225 -15.11 -16.14 -24.31
C LEU A 225 -16.62 -16.08 -24.66
N GLN A 226 -17.29 -17.20 -24.98
CA GLN A 226 -18.73 -17.25 -25.21
C GLN A 226 -19.54 -17.25 -23.90
N ASP A 227 -18.93 -17.53 -22.75
CA ASP A 227 -19.60 -17.49 -21.45
C ASP A 227 -20.12 -16.06 -21.17
N PRO A 228 -21.38 -15.89 -20.72
CA PRO A 228 -21.98 -14.60 -20.39
C PRO A 228 -21.19 -13.77 -19.35
N LEU A 229 -20.35 -14.40 -18.53
CA LEU A 229 -19.46 -13.70 -17.62
C LEU A 229 -18.59 -12.67 -18.35
N PHE A 230 -18.14 -12.99 -19.55
CA PHE A 230 -17.28 -12.13 -20.36
C PHE A 230 -17.99 -10.90 -20.98
N ASP A 231 -19.30 -10.80 -20.87
CA ASP A 231 -20.06 -9.58 -21.23
C ASP A 231 -19.93 -8.49 -20.16
N LYS A 232 -19.56 -8.85 -18.95
CA LYS A 232 -19.26 -7.89 -17.88
C LYS A 232 -18.01 -7.06 -18.20
N ARG A 233 -17.86 -5.94 -17.47
CA ARG A 233 -16.61 -5.16 -17.44
C ARG A 233 -15.78 -5.53 -16.23
N ALA A 234 -14.47 -5.25 -16.27
CA ALA A 234 -13.54 -5.58 -15.22
C ALA A 234 -13.95 -5.07 -13.83
N GLU A 235 -14.49 -3.86 -13.73
CA GLU A 235 -14.92 -3.28 -12.47
C GLU A 235 -16.11 -4.00 -11.80
N GLN A 236 -16.84 -4.82 -12.54
CA GLN A 236 -17.99 -5.57 -12.01
C GLN A 236 -17.61 -6.90 -11.35
N LEU A 237 -16.36 -7.34 -11.52
CA LEU A 237 -15.87 -8.59 -10.95
C LEU A 237 -15.31 -8.37 -9.55
N SER A 238 -15.66 -9.28 -8.63
CA SER A 238 -15.02 -9.37 -7.33
C SER A 238 -13.60 -9.94 -7.44
N VAL A 239 -12.84 -9.88 -6.35
CA VAL A 239 -11.52 -10.51 -6.24
C VAL A 239 -11.64 -12.03 -6.45
N ASP A 240 -12.68 -12.66 -5.88
CA ASP A 240 -12.92 -14.09 -6.01
C ASP A 240 -13.31 -14.49 -7.44
N ASP A 241 -14.08 -13.65 -8.16
CA ASP A 241 -14.39 -13.86 -9.58
C ASP A 241 -13.11 -13.85 -10.42
N PHE A 242 -12.19 -12.90 -10.18
CA PHE A 242 -10.88 -12.89 -10.85
C PHE A 242 -10.05 -14.11 -10.49
N GLY A 243 -10.10 -14.55 -9.22
CA GLY A 243 -9.44 -15.76 -8.77
C GLY A 243 -9.92 -16.98 -9.54
N ALA A 244 -11.22 -17.23 -9.55
CA ALA A 244 -11.86 -18.33 -10.28
C ALA A 244 -11.55 -18.27 -11.79
N LEU A 245 -11.63 -17.07 -12.38
CA LEU A 245 -11.36 -16.87 -13.79
C LEU A 245 -9.90 -17.17 -14.17
N SER A 246 -8.95 -17.02 -13.24
CA SER A 246 -7.53 -17.32 -13.49
C SER A 246 -7.26 -18.79 -13.84
N PHE A 247 -8.08 -19.72 -13.36
CA PHE A 247 -7.95 -21.15 -13.69
C PHE A 247 -8.37 -21.48 -15.13
N ARG A 248 -9.21 -20.64 -15.73
CA ARG A 248 -9.75 -20.80 -17.09
C ARG A 248 -8.85 -20.20 -18.18
N MET A 249 -7.77 -19.49 -17.80
CA MET A 249 -6.83 -18.90 -18.76
C MET A 249 -6.10 -19.98 -19.54
N LEU A 250 -5.74 -19.67 -20.78
CA LEU A 250 -4.84 -20.50 -21.59
C LEU A 250 -3.57 -20.84 -20.79
N ALA A 251 -3.06 -22.07 -20.99
CA ALA A 251 -1.76 -22.42 -20.45
C ALA A 251 -0.70 -21.49 -21.05
N ARG A 252 0.19 -20.96 -20.22
CA ARG A 252 1.37 -20.27 -20.74
C ARG A 252 2.24 -21.31 -21.43
N GLY A 253 2.48 -21.16 -22.73
CA GLY A 253 3.53 -21.92 -23.38
C GLY A 253 4.83 -21.65 -22.61
N ASN A 254 5.57 -22.72 -22.31
CA ASN A 254 6.93 -22.59 -21.79
C ASN A 254 7.75 -21.83 -22.85
N ALA A 255 8.01 -20.54 -22.61
CA ALA A 255 8.94 -19.75 -23.40
C ALA A 255 10.33 -19.86 -22.79
#